data_f32e860ccc8fe1642fe70810d98541ad
#
_entry.id   f32e860ccc8fe1642fe70810d98541ad
#
_cell.length_a   1.000
_cell.length_b   1.000
_cell.length_c   1.000
_cell.angle_alpha   90.00
_cell.angle_beta   90.00
_cell.angle_gamma   90.00
#
_symmetry.space_group_name_H-M   'P 1'
#
loop_
_entity.id
_entity.type
_entity.pdbx_description
1 polymer ?
#
loop_
_entity_poly.entity_id
_entity_poly.type
_entity_poly.pdbx_seq_one_letter_code
_entity_poly.pdbx_strand_id
1 'polypeptide(L)'
;MGKNGKITFGLMKTSLDAHTMGINVADSLLTECGYSVIVSPPKIESALEKIEADYNQEIIVDWIQKNCISRLGISYRLDPENAVKLVGKLVYVLRKNGLYDTSDAIIKQIHFAGLTPACDQIDEEYGGHIKTFRGGESTEEALLIMGVPQIEIPKGILNGSKYDKELLEFGKEVINRGEYVNSKPLERNLYKEYGTLNDTLIKRLNANFKNGFKPLIRAHSGPFSAQKTREQCLLEYKEWCHKLGTDGYLDILSIGSSQLSQSNFGENWSGKVNGGGVPVNSEMEYRDIWDAARPMLVRTYSGTKNIKKMAEIYERSINISWHALSLWWFNELDGRGPNSLYDNLKEHIDTIKYIATTRKPIETNVPHHFAFRGCDDLTYIISAFLAAKLTKKCGVNTFILQNMLNTPRSTWGIEDLAKSRVMLKLVKELEDDSFRVILQTRAGLDYFKPNLEEAKVQLAAVTAMMDDIDPNNLYSPEIIHVVSYCEALFLATPDILNDSIKITRNSLDKYRALKRMGYTPDVLTDDIKNRTQNLEYSARRIIRAMEDNIKNLYTPEGFYTAFVAGWLPVPELWTTSEEFKFAKDWSTKFINGGIRLVEQNIELSVDRRINKCVSNIPDAEYILKNKYFKKIIKV
;
A
#
# COMPACT_ATOMS: atom_id res chain seq x y z
N MET A 1 -5.03 34.76 23.23
CA MET A 1 -6.48 34.61 23.04
C MET A 1 -6.83 35.19 21.68
N GLY A 2 -6.76 34.40 20.61
CA GLY A 2 -7.09 34.80 19.25
C GLY A 2 -8.60 34.58 19.02
N LYS A 3 -9.29 35.66 18.69
CA LYS A 3 -10.67 35.69 18.22
C LYS A 3 -10.70 35.23 16.74
N ASN A 4 -10.53 33.97 16.45
CA ASN A 4 -10.93 33.43 15.14
C ASN A 4 -12.19 32.59 15.36
N GLY A 5 -13.29 32.96 14.69
CA GLY A 5 -14.48 32.10 14.59
C GLY A 5 -14.02 30.71 14.20
N LYS A 6 -14.49 29.71 14.93
CA LYS A 6 -14.02 28.32 14.84
C LYS A 6 -14.14 27.83 13.40
N ILE A 7 -13.04 27.76 12.65
CA ILE A 7 -13.03 27.19 11.28
C ILE A 7 -13.30 25.69 11.41
N THR A 8 -14.32 25.21 10.71
CA THR A 8 -14.66 23.80 10.63
C THR A 8 -14.49 23.32 9.19
N PHE A 9 -13.72 22.30 8.99
CA PHE A 9 -13.58 21.60 7.71
C PHE A 9 -14.61 20.50 7.59
N GLY A 10 -15.29 20.42 6.43
CA GLY A 10 -16.10 19.25 6.04
C GLY A 10 -15.39 18.53 4.91
N LEU A 11 -15.03 17.26 5.09
CA LEU A 11 -14.38 16.44 4.08
C LEU A 11 -15.35 15.40 3.55
N MET A 12 -15.54 15.31 2.22
CA MET A 12 -16.50 14.42 1.60
C MET A 12 -15.98 13.75 0.34
N LYS A 13 -16.54 12.59 0.05
CA LYS A 13 -16.35 11.81 -1.18
C LYS A 13 -17.65 11.14 -1.60
N THR A 14 -17.70 10.54 -2.79
CA THR A 14 -18.81 9.68 -3.19
C THR A 14 -18.67 8.28 -2.60
N SER A 15 -19.77 7.55 -2.45
CA SER A 15 -19.76 6.17 -1.95
C SER A 15 -19.03 5.20 -2.89
N LEU A 16 -18.96 5.49 -4.19
CA LEU A 16 -18.23 4.70 -5.18
C LEU A 16 -16.71 4.88 -5.10
N ASP A 17 -16.24 6.02 -4.59
CA ASP A 17 -14.80 6.27 -4.51
C ASP A 17 -14.19 5.59 -3.27
N ALA A 18 -13.43 4.56 -3.53
CA ALA A 18 -12.73 3.79 -2.50
C ALA A 18 -11.45 4.45 -1.95
N HIS A 19 -11.05 5.61 -2.51
CA HIS A 19 -9.82 6.28 -2.13
C HIS A 19 -10.03 7.16 -0.90
N THR A 20 -9.96 6.56 0.30
CA THR A 20 -10.14 7.27 1.58
C THR A 20 -8.85 7.89 2.10
N MET A 21 -7.69 7.44 1.65
CA MET A 21 -6.39 7.83 2.21
C MET A 21 -6.16 9.35 2.21
N GLY A 22 -6.51 10.04 1.12
CA GLY A 22 -6.36 11.51 1.03
C GLY A 22 -7.21 12.26 2.05
N ILE A 23 -8.45 11.82 2.28
CA ILE A 23 -9.35 12.40 3.28
C ILE A 23 -8.82 12.17 4.70
N ASN A 24 -8.37 10.96 4.99
CA ASN A 24 -7.87 10.60 6.32
C ASN A 24 -6.57 11.32 6.67
N VAL A 25 -5.68 11.48 5.68
CA VAL A 25 -4.47 12.29 5.84
C VAL A 25 -4.82 13.77 6.09
N ALA A 26 -5.76 14.33 5.33
CA ALA A 26 -6.20 15.72 5.52
C ALA A 26 -6.86 15.91 6.89
N ASP A 27 -7.73 15.00 7.32
CA ASP A 27 -8.35 15.00 8.65
C ASP A 27 -7.28 14.99 9.75
N SER A 28 -6.35 14.05 9.70
CA SER A 28 -5.28 13.92 10.69
C SER A 28 -4.44 15.20 10.77
N LEU A 29 -3.99 15.74 9.64
CA LEU A 29 -3.14 16.92 9.57
C LEU A 29 -3.85 18.18 10.07
N LEU A 30 -5.10 18.40 9.65
CA LEU A 30 -5.90 19.56 10.11
C LEU A 30 -6.21 19.47 11.60
N THR A 31 -6.52 18.28 12.10
CA THR A 31 -6.75 18.02 13.53
C THR A 31 -5.47 18.29 14.34
N GLU A 32 -4.31 17.92 13.83
CA GLU A 32 -3.02 18.17 14.47
C GLU A 32 -2.70 19.68 14.51
N CYS A 33 -3.14 20.44 13.51
CA CYS A 33 -3.08 21.90 13.51
C CYS A 33 -4.15 22.56 14.40
N GLY A 34 -5.01 21.77 15.08
CA GLY A 34 -6.02 22.25 16.02
C GLY A 34 -7.36 22.64 15.40
N TYR A 35 -7.60 22.31 14.14
CA TYR A 35 -8.89 22.55 13.47
C TYR A 35 -9.94 21.49 13.79
N SER A 36 -11.22 21.88 13.68
CA SER A 36 -12.34 20.96 13.74
C SER A 36 -12.56 20.35 12.35
N VAL A 37 -12.58 19.01 12.25
CA VAL A 37 -12.82 18.30 10.99
C VAL A 37 -14.03 17.39 11.13
N ILE A 38 -14.89 17.39 10.13
CA ILE A 38 -16.09 16.54 10.03
C ILE A 38 -16.00 15.77 8.72
N VAL A 39 -15.71 14.48 8.80
CA VAL A 39 -15.74 13.59 7.63
C VAL A 39 -17.18 13.16 7.32
N SER A 40 -17.52 13.11 6.04
CA SER A 40 -18.86 12.74 5.59
C SER A 40 -19.25 11.33 6.02
N PRO A 41 -20.40 11.12 6.66
CA PRO A 41 -20.93 9.78 6.91
C PRO A 41 -21.48 9.15 5.61
N PRO A 42 -21.67 7.82 5.55
CA PRO A 42 -22.14 7.11 4.34
C PRO A 42 -23.42 7.66 3.72
N LYS A 43 -24.30 8.25 4.54
CA LYS A 43 -25.53 8.90 4.06
C LYS A 43 -25.23 10.12 3.18
N ILE A 44 -24.24 10.91 3.55
CA ILE A 44 -23.79 12.09 2.78
C ILE A 44 -23.05 11.66 1.53
N GLU A 45 -22.20 10.64 1.61
CA GLU A 45 -21.48 10.08 0.47
C GLU A 45 -22.45 9.58 -0.62
N SER A 46 -23.50 8.85 -0.21
CA SER A 46 -24.56 8.38 -1.12
C SER A 46 -25.42 9.52 -1.69
N ALA A 47 -25.66 10.58 -0.91
CA ALA A 47 -26.38 11.76 -1.38
C ALA A 47 -25.53 12.55 -2.39
N LEU A 48 -24.23 12.68 -2.17
CA LEU A 48 -23.31 13.34 -3.11
C LEU A 48 -23.24 12.60 -4.45
N GLU A 49 -23.23 11.28 -4.43
CA GLU A 49 -23.21 10.47 -5.64
C GLU A 49 -24.45 10.68 -6.52
N LYS A 50 -25.60 10.96 -5.91
CA LYS A 50 -26.91 11.17 -6.56
C LYS A 50 -27.41 12.60 -6.33
N ILE A 51 -26.55 13.58 -6.45
CA ILE A 51 -26.80 15.00 -6.12
C ILE A 51 -27.86 15.66 -7.00
N GLU A 52 -28.27 15.00 -8.12
CA GLU A 52 -29.33 15.52 -8.99
C GLU A 52 -30.72 15.55 -8.32
N ALA A 53 -30.96 14.66 -7.36
CA ALA A 53 -32.22 14.59 -6.66
C ALA A 53 -32.31 15.66 -5.57
N ASP A 54 -33.40 16.45 -5.57
CA ASP A 54 -33.61 17.54 -4.60
C ASP A 54 -33.50 17.07 -3.14
N TYR A 55 -34.03 15.89 -2.82
CA TYR A 55 -33.89 15.28 -1.50
C TYR A 55 -32.40 15.08 -1.06
N ASN A 56 -31.53 14.68 -1.99
CA ASN A 56 -30.13 14.51 -1.71
C ASN A 56 -29.42 15.86 -1.53
N GLN A 57 -29.85 16.89 -2.28
CA GLN A 57 -29.33 18.26 -2.10
C GLN A 57 -29.66 18.78 -0.70
N GLU A 58 -30.89 18.59 -0.23
CA GLU A 58 -31.31 18.96 1.13
C GLU A 58 -30.45 18.28 2.21
N ILE A 59 -30.19 16.98 2.06
CA ILE A 59 -29.34 16.22 3.00
C ILE A 59 -27.94 16.81 3.10
N ILE A 60 -27.32 17.20 1.97
CA ILE A 60 -25.99 17.79 1.93
C ILE A 60 -26.01 19.19 2.55
N VAL A 61 -27.00 20.00 2.20
CA VAL A 61 -27.19 21.35 2.76
C VAL A 61 -27.35 21.32 4.28
N ASP A 62 -28.22 20.45 4.78
CA ASP A 62 -28.46 20.26 6.21
C ASP A 62 -27.18 19.84 6.95
N TRP A 63 -26.40 18.93 6.36
CA TRP A 63 -25.14 18.48 6.94
C TRP A 63 -24.13 19.64 7.07
N ILE A 64 -24.01 20.47 6.05
CA ILE A 64 -23.11 21.63 6.04
C ILE A 64 -23.55 22.64 7.10
N GLN A 65 -24.83 22.98 7.14
CA GLN A 65 -25.38 23.98 8.07
C GLN A 65 -25.31 23.49 9.52
N LYS A 66 -25.74 22.27 9.80
CA LYS A 66 -25.74 21.68 11.13
C LYS A 66 -24.36 21.61 11.76
N ASN A 67 -23.34 21.35 10.95
CA ASN A 67 -21.96 21.23 11.41
C ASN A 67 -21.16 22.54 11.27
N CYS A 68 -21.79 23.63 10.83
CA CYS A 68 -21.15 24.94 10.61
C CYS A 68 -19.87 24.81 9.75
N ILE A 69 -19.92 24.03 8.67
CA ILE A 69 -18.76 23.79 7.80
C ILE A 69 -18.42 25.06 7.04
N SER A 70 -17.25 25.61 7.30
CA SER A 70 -16.77 26.85 6.67
C SER A 70 -15.75 26.62 5.56
N ARG A 71 -15.14 25.44 5.52
CA ARG A 71 -14.25 24.98 4.43
C ARG A 71 -14.66 23.58 4.01
N LEU A 72 -14.93 23.40 2.72
CA LEU A 72 -15.43 22.14 2.18
C LEU A 72 -14.38 21.47 1.30
N GLY A 73 -13.96 20.26 1.62
CA GLY A 73 -13.06 19.42 0.83
C GLY A 73 -13.83 18.29 0.16
N ILE A 74 -13.57 18.07 -1.13
CA ILE A 74 -14.17 17.01 -1.94
C ILE A 74 -13.06 16.18 -2.53
N SER A 75 -13.12 14.86 -2.38
CA SER A 75 -12.20 13.92 -3.04
C SER A 75 -12.95 13.07 -4.06
N TYR A 76 -12.41 13.00 -5.30
CA TYR A 76 -12.91 12.12 -6.35
C TYR A 76 -11.81 11.73 -7.32
N ARG A 77 -11.45 10.44 -7.40
CA ARG A 77 -10.30 9.94 -8.16
C ARG A 77 -10.63 8.84 -9.18
N LEU A 78 -11.89 8.72 -9.60
CA LEU A 78 -12.30 7.66 -10.54
C LEU A 78 -12.16 8.12 -12.00
N ASP A 79 -12.90 9.14 -12.40
CA ASP A 79 -12.98 9.62 -13.77
C ASP A 79 -12.96 11.16 -13.81
N PRO A 80 -12.07 11.80 -14.63
CA PRO A 80 -11.92 13.25 -14.65
C PRO A 80 -13.19 14.00 -15.08
N GLU A 81 -13.92 13.52 -16.11
CA GLU A 81 -15.10 14.22 -16.59
C GLU A 81 -16.24 14.18 -15.56
N ASN A 82 -16.42 13.04 -14.89
CA ASN A 82 -17.43 12.90 -13.84
C ASN A 82 -17.05 13.74 -12.62
N ALA A 83 -15.76 13.87 -12.31
CA ALA A 83 -15.27 14.75 -11.25
C ALA A 83 -15.68 16.21 -11.48
N VAL A 84 -15.42 16.75 -12.66
CA VAL A 84 -15.78 18.13 -13.04
C VAL A 84 -17.29 18.34 -12.96
N LYS A 85 -18.07 17.41 -13.52
CA LYS A 85 -19.56 17.45 -13.44
C LYS A 85 -20.07 17.42 -12.00
N LEU A 86 -19.47 16.60 -11.14
CA LEU A 86 -19.83 16.50 -9.72
C LEU A 86 -19.58 17.81 -8.99
N VAL A 87 -18.38 18.39 -9.18
CA VAL A 87 -18.02 19.68 -8.58
C VAL A 87 -18.95 20.79 -9.06
N GLY A 88 -19.26 20.85 -10.36
CA GLY A 88 -20.19 21.82 -10.93
C GLY A 88 -21.59 21.73 -10.32
N LYS A 89 -22.14 20.51 -10.18
CA LYS A 89 -23.44 20.28 -9.54
C LYS A 89 -23.43 20.70 -8.07
N LEU A 90 -22.37 20.34 -7.33
CA LEU A 90 -22.27 20.72 -5.92
C LEU A 90 -22.17 22.22 -5.76
N VAL A 91 -21.33 22.92 -6.53
CA VAL A 91 -21.24 24.38 -6.53
C VAL A 91 -22.58 25.04 -6.85
N TYR A 92 -23.31 24.50 -7.83
CA TYR A 92 -24.65 24.99 -8.14
C TYR A 92 -25.61 24.86 -6.94
N VAL A 93 -25.64 23.72 -6.27
CA VAL A 93 -26.48 23.48 -5.07
C VAL A 93 -26.09 24.46 -3.96
N LEU A 94 -24.80 24.64 -3.71
CA LEU A 94 -24.32 25.55 -2.66
C LEU A 94 -24.69 27.01 -2.94
N ARG A 95 -24.57 27.46 -4.18
CA ARG A 95 -24.97 28.83 -4.61
C ARG A 95 -26.48 29.03 -4.52
N LYS A 96 -27.28 28.06 -5.02
CA LYS A 96 -28.75 28.08 -4.96
C LYS A 96 -29.26 28.26 -3.52
N ASN A 97 -28.56 27.69 -2.54
CA ASN A 97 -28.94 27.75 -1.13
C ASN A 97 -28.21 28.86 -0.33
N GLY A 98 -27.48 29.75 -0.99
CA GLY A 98 -26.77 30.87 -0.34
C GLY A 98 -25.61 30.44 0.57
N LEU A 99 -25.10 29.22 0.40
CA LEU A 99 -24.04 28.67 1.23
C LEU A 99 -22.64 29.01 0.73
N TYR A 100 -22.49 29.41 -0.53
CA TYR A 100 -21.22 29.73 -1.17
C TYR A 100 -21.37 30.92 -2.12
N ASP A 101 -20.31 31.70 -2.27
CA ASP A 101 -20.20 32.83 -3.22
C ASP A 101 -21.19 34.00 -2.94
N THR A 102 -21.53 34.21 -1.68
CA THR A 102 -22.27 35.38 -1.18
C THR A 102 -21.54 35.99 0.02
N SER A 103 -21.84 37.27 0.35
CA SER A 103 -21.19 37.95 1.47
C SER A 103 -21.33 37.20 2.80
N ASP A 104 -22.49 36.61 3.03
CA ASP A 104 -22.85 35.95 4.29
C ASP A 104 -22.75 34.43 4.21
N ALA A 105 -22.20 33.90 3.11
CA ALA A 105 -22.05 32.46 2.91
C ALA A 105 -21.26 31.81 4.05
N ILE A 106 -21.72 30.65 4.49
CA ILE A 106 -21.05 29.84 5.52
C ILE A 106 -19.72 29.31 4.97
N ILE A 107 -19.74 28.75 3.74
CA ILE A 107 -18.56 28.19 3.09
C ILE A 107 -17.71 29.33 2.53
N LYS A 108 -16.49 29.46 3.05
CA LYS A 108 -15.52 30.47 2.63
C LYS A 108 -14.52 29.95 1.61
N GLN A 109 -14.32 28.63 1.54
CA GLN A 109 -13.40 28.02 0.61
C GLN A 109 -13.83 26.58 0.28
N ILE A 110 -13.66 26.21 -0.99
CA ILE A 110 -13.85 24.84 -1.48
C ILE A 110 -12.49 24.29 -1.92
N HIS A 111 -12.24 23.03 -1.60
CA HIS A 111 -11.06 22.29 -2.00
C HIS A 111 -11.48 21.05 -2.79
N PHE A 112 -10.77 20.73 -3.83
CA PHE A 112 -10.98 19.55 -4.63
C PHE A 112 -9.69 18.73 -4.72
N ALA A 113 -9.76 17.45 -4.42
CA ALA A 113 -8.65 16.50 -4.58
C ALA A 113 -9.03 15.45 -5.63
N GLY A 114 -8.26 15.36 -6.71
CA GLY A 114 -8.59 14.47 -7.83
C GLY A 114 -7.42 14.18 -8.74
N LEU A 115 -7.73 13.59 -9.90
CA LEU A 115 -6.76 13.36 -10.95
C LEU A 115 -6.38 14.69 -11.62
N THR A 116 -5.12 14.80 -12.06
CA THR A 116 -4.59 16.03 -12.67
C THR A 116 -5.47 16.62 -13.76
N PRO A 117 -6.02 15.84 -14.73
CA PRO A 117 -6.90 16.41 -15.75
C PRO A 117 -8.18 17.04 -15.21
N ALA A 118 -8.75 16.48 -14.13
CA ALA A 118 -9.92 17.06 -13.47
C ALA A 118 -9.55 18.36 -12.73
N CYS A 119 -8.41 18.37 -12.05
CA CYS A 119 -7.91 19.56 -11.36
C CYS A 119 -7.65 20.71 -12.34
N ASP A 120 -7.03 20.43 -13.50
CA ASP A 120 -6.75 21.43 -14.52
C ASP A 120 -8.03 22.06 -15.07
N GLN A 121 -9.05 21.26 -15.37
CA GLN A 121 -10.35 21.75 -15.83
C GLN A 121 -11.08 22.57 -14.76
N ILE A 122 -11.04 22.14 -13.49
CA ILE A 122 -11.64 22.88 -12.37
C ILE A 122 -10.92 24.22 -12.14
N ASP A 123 -9.59 24.24 -12.24
CA ASP A 123 -8.82 25.48 -12.13
C ASP A 123 -9.15 26.45 -13.27
N GLU A 124 -9.32 25.95 -14.51
CA GLU A 124 -9.72 26.76 -15.65
C GLU A 124 -11.16 27.31 -15.49
N GLU A 125 -12.11 26.46 -15.09
CA GLU A 125 -13.54 26.82 -14.97
C GLU A 125 -13.80 27.79 -13.80
N TYR A 126 -13.10 27.62 -12.67
CA TYR A 126 -13.36 28.39 -11.44
C TYR A 126 -12.28 29.42 -11.13
N GLY A 127 -11.27 29.62 -12.01
CA GLY A 127 -10.27 30.68 -11.86
C GLY A 127 -9.50 30.65 -10.54
N GLY A 128 -9.29 29.46 -9.94
CA GLY A 128 -8.61 29.30 -8.65
C GLY A 128 -9.46 29.62 -7.41
N HIS A 129 -10.75 29.89 -7.57
CA HIS A 129 -11.69 30.02 -6.44
C HIS A 129 -11.90 28.68 -5.70
N ILE A 130 -11.79 27.56 -6.41
CA ILE A 130 -11.67 26.22 -5.84
C ILE A 130 -10.19 25.87 -5.83
N LYS A 131 -9.66 25.47 -4.68
CA LYS A 131 -8.26 25.05 -4.54
C LYS A 131 -8.13 23.57 -4.85
N THR A 132 -7.23 23.21 -5.77
CA THR A 132 -7.07 21.84 -6.23
C THR A 132 -5.85 21.15 -5.64
N PHE A 133 -5.98 19.82 -5.42
CA PHE A 133 -4.91 18.93 -5.01
C PHE A 133 -4.74 17.84 -6.07
N ARG A 134 -3.58 17.82 -6.71
CA ARG A 134 -3.25 16.86 -7.77
C ARG A 134 -2.61 15.58 -7.22
N GLY A 135 -2.23 15.60 -5.93
CA GLY A 135 -1.35 14.64 -5.31
C GLY A 135 0.12 15.00 -5.59
N GLY A 136 0.98 14.77 -4.60
CA GLY A 136 2.38 15.16 -4.70
C GLY A 136 2.74 16.42 -3.92
N GLU A 137 1.77 17.14 -3.42
CA GLU A 137 1.99 18.24 -2.48
C GLU A 137 2.68 17.69 -1.21
N SER A 138 3.68 18.40 -0.71
CA SER A 138 4.22 18.13 0.62
C SER A 138 3.14 18.40 1.69
N THR A 139 3.34 17.87 2.88
CA THR A 139 2.42 18.10 3.99
C THR A 139 2.24 19.60 4.30
N GLU A 140 3.34 20.37 4.24
CA GLU A 140 3.33 21.81 4.42
C GLU A 140 2.54 22.51 3.30
N GLU A 141 2.84 22.19 2.04
CA GLU A 141 2.12 22.73 0.87
C GLU A 141 0.62 22.44 0.95
N ALA A 142 0.24 21.20 1.28
CA ALA A 142 -1.15 20.82 1.41
C ALA A 142 -1.88 21.64 2.48
N LEU A 143 -1.27 21.83 3.65
CA LEU A 143 -1.84 22.64 4.73
C LEU A 143 -1.96 24.13 4.33
N LEU A 144 -0.96 24.69 3.65
CA LEU A 144 -1.01 26.07 3.14
C LEU A 144 -2.12 26.25 2.09
N ILE A 145 -2.29 25.30 1.16
CA ILE A 145 -3.39 25.29 0.17
C ILE A 145 -4.75 25.22 0.89
N MET A 146 -4.87 24.44 1.97
CA MET A 146 -6.06 24.40 2.82
C MET A 146 -6.28 25.69 3.61
N GLY A 147 -5.34 26.64 3.52
CA GLY A 147 -5.41 27.95 4.17
C GLY A 147 -5.06 27.90 5.65
N VAL A 148 -4.32 26.89 6.09
CA VAL A 148 -3.72 26.86 7.44
C VAL A 148 -2.55 27.85 7.46
N PRO A 149 -2.53 28.85 8.34
CA PRO A 149 -1.40 29.76 8.44
C PRO A 149 -0.13 29.01 8.85
N GLN A 150 1.01 29.35 8.26
CA GLN A 150 2.28 28.67 8.53
C GLN A 150 2.64 28.66 10.04
N ILE A 151 2.27 29.71 10.76
CA ILE A 151 2.52 29.82 12.21
C ILE A 151 1.70 28.80 13.04
N GLU A 152 0.60 28.30 12.49
CA GLU A 152 -0.26 27.29 13.15
C GLU A 152 0.15 25.86 12.80
N ILE A 153 1.05 25.67 11.83
CA ILE A 153 1.56 24.36 11.47
C ILE A 153 2.59 23.91 12.52
N PRO A 154 2.39 22.77 13.17
CA PRO A 154 3.33 22.25 14.16
C PRO A 154 4.75 22.12 13.60
N LYS A 155 5.76 22.48 14.40
CA LYS A 155 7.17 22.42 13.96
C LYS A 155 7.60 21.01 13.52
N GLY A 156 7.02 19.96 14.12
CA GLY A 156 7.24 18.58 13.73
C GLY A 156 6.84 18.30 12.28
N ILE A 157 5.81 18.98 11.77
CA ILE A 157 5.37 18.86 10.36
C ILE A 157 6.31 19.65 9.45
N LEU A 158 6.70 20.86 9.84
CA LEU A 158 7.53 21.78 9.03
C LEU A 158 8.97 21.28 8.86
N ASN A 159 9.54 20.67 9.88
CA ASN A 159 10.97 20.37 9.89
C ASN A 159 11.36 19.17 9.01
N GLY A 160 10.44 18.31 8.61
CA GLY A 160 10.70 17.16 7.75
C GLY A 160 11.95 16.35 8.17
N SER A 161 12.18 15.22 7.57
CA SER A 161 13.41 14.46 7.81
C SER A 161 14.59 15.06 7.03
N LYS A 162 15.69 15.43 7.70
CA LYS A 162 16.95 15.82 7.04
C LYS A 162 17.42 14.72 6.09
N TYR A 163 17.28 13.48 6.50
CA TYR A 163 17.60 12.31 5.70
C TYR A 163 16.83 12.28 4.37
N ASP A 164 15.54 12.55 4.38
CA ASP A 164 14.73 12.58 3.15
C ASP A 164 15.23 13.67 2.18
N LYS A 165 15.62 14.83 2.71
CA LYS A 165 16.19 15.92 1.90
C LYS A 165 17.53 15.52 1.28
N GLU A 166 18.41 14.89 2.04
CA GLU A 166 19.70 14.39 1.55
C GLU A 166 19.52 13.35 0.43
N LEU A 167 18.57 12.42 0.59
CA LEU A 167 18.29 11.44 -0.45
C LEU A 167 17.66 12.05 -1.69
N LEU A 168 16.80 13.06 -1.56
CA LEU A 168 16.26 13.79 -2.71
C LEU A 168 17.36 14.56 -3.46
N GLU A 169 18.32 15.17 -2.77
CA GLU A 169 19.48 15.80 -3.43
C GLU A 169 20.37 14.77 -4.15
N PHE A 170 20.61 13.62 -3.52
CA PHE A 170 21.26 12.50 -4.21
C PHE A 170 20.49 12.07 -5.47
N GLY A 171 19.15 11.94 -5.37
CA GLY A 171 18.29 11.60 -6.50
C GLY A 171 18.38 12.63 -7.62
N LYS A 172 18.38 13.93 -7.31
CA LYS A 172 18.58 15.03 -8.29
C LYS A 172 19.92 14.89 -9.01
N GLU A 173 20.99 14.61 -8.27
CA GLU A 173 22.31 14.42 -8.86
C GLU A 173 22.32 13.24 -9.85
N VAL A 174 21.72 12.10 -9.48
CA VAL A 174 21.63 10.92 -10.34
C VAL A 174 20.89 11.23 -11.64
N ILE A 175 19.75 11.91 -11.55
CA ILE A 175 18.91 12.21 -12.73
C ILE A 175 19.59 13.26 -13.62
N ASN A 176 20.14 14.34 -13.03
CA ASN A 176 20.81 15.40 -13.78
C ASN A 176 22.06 14.91 -14.54
N ARG A 177 22.81 13.94 -14.00
CA ARG A 177 23.94 13.33 -14.71
C ARG A 177 23.50 12.46 -15.88
N GLY A 178 22.30 11.91 -15.88
CA GLY A 178 21.72 11.14 -16.98
C GLY A 178 22.46 9.83 -17.34
N GLU A 179 23.43 9.38 -16.53
CA GLU A 179 24.23 8.20 -16.84
C GLU A 179 23.42 6.91 -16.93
N TYR A 180 22.29 6.86 -16.21
CA TYR A 180 21.36 5.72 -16.21
C TYR A 180 20.83 5.40 -17.62
N VAL A 181 20.71 6.40 -18.51
CA VAL A 181 20.20 6.23 -19.89
C VAL A 181 21.04 5.19 -20.65
N ASN A 182 22.35 5.17 -20.42
CA ASN A 182 23.30 4.27 -21.08
C ASN A 182 23.48 2.93 -20.35
N SER A 183 22.72 2.67 -19.28
CA SER A 183 22.79 1.40 -18.55
C SER A 183 22.40 0.23 -19.44
N LYS A 184 23.20 -0.84 -19.41
CA LYS A 184 22.93 -2.06 -20.18
C LYS A 184 22.25 -3.11 -19.31
N PRO A 185 21.53 -4.07 -19.92
CA PRO A 185 21.05 -5.25 -19.21
C PRO A 185 22.18 -6.01 -18.54
N LEU A 186 21.91 -6.70 -17.45
CA LEU A 186 22.90 -7.55 -16.80
C LEU A 186 23.17 -8.81 -17.65
N GLU A 187 24.44 -9.13 -17.83
CA GLU A 187 24.82 -10.39 -18.48
C GLU A 187 24.47 -11.58 -17.60
N ARG A 188 23.82 -12.59 -18.18
CA ARG A 188 23.39 -13.82 -17.50
C ARG A 188 24.13 -15.08 -18.05
N ASN A 189 25.15 -14.90 -18.87
CA ASN A 189 25.86 -15.98 -19.59
C ASN A 189 26.46 -17.06 -18.66
N LEU A 190 26.79 -16.68 -17.43
CA LEU A 190 27.38 -17.60 -16.45
C LEU A 190 26.32 -18.48 -15.73
N TYR A 191 25.04 -18.21 -15.93
CA TYR A 191 23.95 -18.99 -15.35
C TYR A 191 23.28 -19.88 -16.40
N LYS A 192 23.72 -21.14 -16.46
CA LYS A 192 23.28 -22.13 -17.49
C LYS A 192 21.77 -22.38 -17.51
N GLU A 193 21.09 -22.27 -16.37
CA GLU A 193 19.66 -22.51 -16.26
C GLU A 193 18.81 -21.27 -16.64
N TYR A 194 19.43 -20.14 -16.95
CA TYR A 194 18.73 -18.87 -17.24
C TYR A 194 17.67 -19.06 -18.33
N GLY A 195 16.44 -18.77 -17.96
CA GLY A 195 15.29 -18.90 -18.85
C GLY A 195 14.86 -20.35 -19.17
N THR A 196 15.44 -21.39 -18.57
CA THR A 196 15.00 -22.79 -18.71
C THR A 196 13.83 -23.13 -17.77
N LEU A 197 13.22 -24.29 -17.92
CA LEU A 197 12.21 -24.79 -16.96
C LEU A 197 12.76 -25.02 -15.55
N ASN A 198 14.08 -25.22 -15.44
CA ASN A 198 14.77 -25.41 -14.17
C ASN A 198 15.19 -24.10 -13.50
N ASP A 199 14.98 -22.97 -14.17
CA ASP A 199 15.27 -21.65 -13.61
C ASP A 199 14.26 -21.30 -12.53
N THR A 200 14.74 -21.17 -11.31
CA THR A 200 13.92 -20.82 -10.15
C THR A 200 14.52 -19.61 -9.45
N LEU A 201 13.71 -18.90 -8.65
CA LEU A 201 14.18 -17.75 -7.86
C LEU A 201 15.44 -18.09 -7.05
N ILE A 202 15.43 -19.22 -6.33
CA ILE A 202 16.54 -19.62 -5.46
C ILE A 202 17.82 -19.90 -6.26
N LYS A 203 17.70 -20.61 -7.39
CA LYS A 203 18.85 -20.90 -8.26
C LYS A 203 19.43 -19.60 -8.86
N ARG A 204 18.55 -18.69 -9.30
CA ARG A 204 18.95 -17.39 -9.87
C ARG A 204 19.64 -16.50 -8.83
N LEU A 205 19.13 -16.45 -7.61
CA LEU A 205 19.77 -15.76 -6.49
C LEU A 205 21.14 -16.38 -6.17
N ASN A 206 21.23 -17.71 -6.08
CA ASN A 206 22.50 -18.38 -5.80
C ASN A 206 23.55 -18.14 -6.91
N ALA A 207 23.12 -18.07 -8.16
CA ALA A 207 23.99 -17.68 -9.26
C ALA A 207 24.49 -16.24 -9.14
N ASN A 208 23.61 -15.31 -8.74
CA ASN A 208 23.98 -13.92 -8.48
C ASN A 208 25.02 -13.78 -7.37
N PHE A 209 24.88 -14.50 -6.26
CA PHE A 209 25.87 -14.46 -5.16
C PHE A 209 27.27 -14.88 -5.61
N LYS A 210 27.37 -15.81 -6.56
CA LYS A 210 28.67 -16.29 -7.10
C LYS A 210 29.31 -15.33 -8.10
N ASN A 211 28.52 -14.51 -8.79
CA ASN A 211 28.94 -13.74 -9.95
C ASN A 211 28.96 -12.22 -9.73
N GLY A 212 29.16 -11.76 -8.50
CA GLY A 212 29.07 -10.33 -8.17
C GLY A 212 27.64 -9.90 -8.00
N PHE A 213 27.16 -9.87 -6.77
CA PHE A 213 25.76 -9.69 -6.42
C PHE A 213 25.18 -8.39 -6.95
N LYS A 214 24.05 -8.50 -7.63
CA LYS A 214 23.12 -7.43 -7.97
C LYS A 214 21.72 -7.89 -7.58
N PRO A 215 20.88 -7.07 -6.94
CA PRO A 215 19.49 -7.43 -6.66
C PRO A 215 18.75 -7.87 -7.91
N LEU A 216 17.88 -8.86 -7.81
CA LEU A 216 16.94 -9.17 -8.87
C LEU A 216 15.88 -8.07 -8.93
N ILE A 217 15.54 -7.65 -10.14
CA ILE A 217 14.52 -6.64 -10.34
C ILE A 217 13.20 -7.31 -10.64
N ARG A 218 12.20 -6.96 -9.85
CA ARG A 218 10.80 -7.31 -10.05
C ARG A 218 10.02 -6.07 -10.42
N ALA A 219 9.03 -6.19 -11.32
CA ALA A 219 8.08 -5.13 -11.59
C ALA A 219 6.72 -5.67 -12.04
N HIS A 220 5.69 -4.84 -11.90
CA HIS A 220 4.40 -5.07 -12.52
C HIS A 220 4.39 -4.46 -13.91
N SER A 221 3.82 -5.19 -14.85
CA SER A 221 3.47 -4.69 -16.16
C SER A 221 2.03 -5.16 -16.44
N GLY A 222 1.28 -4.34 -17.13
CA GLY A 222 -0.05 -4.73 -17.56
C GLY A 222 -0.79 -3.58 -18.22
N PRO A 223 -1.08 -3.67 -19.52
CA PRO A 223 -1.99 -2.76 -20.17
C PRO A 223 -3.38 -2.96 -19.60
N PHE A 224 -4.03 -1.86 -19.28
CA PHE A 224 -5.46 -1.83 -18.99
C PHE A 224 -6.10 -0.74 -19.83
N SER A 225 -7.16 -1.11 -20.53
CA SER A 225 -8.01 -0.15 -21.21
C SER A 225 -9.45 -0.63 -21.18
N ALA A 226 -10.34 0.18 -20.61
CA ALA A 226 -11.78 -0.05 -20.65
C ALA A 226 -12.36 -0.03 -22.09
N GLN A 227 -11.59 0.52 -23.04
CA GLN A 227 -11.98 0.62 -24.45
C GLN A 227 -11.55 -0.59 -25.30
N LYS A 228 -10.72 -1.50 -24.74
CA LYS A 228 -10.23 -2.69 -25.45
C LYS A 228 -11.02 -3.94 -25.03
N THR A 229 -11.19 -4.86 -25.96
CA THR A 229 -11.71 -6.19 -25.62
C THR A 229 -10.71 -6.96 -24.77
N ARG A 230 -11.18 -7.99 -24.07
CA ARG A 230 -10.33 -8.87 -23.27
C ARG A 230 -9.19 -9.48 -24.09
N GLU A 231 -9.51 -9.94 -25.30
CA GLU A 231 -8.57 -10.56 -26.25
C GLU A 231 -7.50 -9.55 -26.69
N GLN A 232 -7.88 -8.31 -26.98
CA GLN A 232 -6.94 -7.24 -27.32
C GLN A 232 -6.01 -6.92 -26.14
N CYS A 233 -6.52 -6.87 -24.92
CA CYS A 233 -5.71 -6.66 -23.74
C CYS A 233 -4.68 -7.80 -23.52
N LEU A 234 -5.08 -9.06 -23.72
CA LEU A 234 -4.18 -10.20 -23.60
C LEU A 234 -3.10 -10.23 -24.69
N LEU A 235 -3.47 -9.87 -25.94
CA LEU A 235 -2.51 -9.81 -27.05
C LEU A 235 -1.45 -8.75 -26.76
N GLU A 236 -1.87 -7.51 -26.45
CA GLU A 236 -0.96 -6.42 -26.10
C GLU A 236 -0.07 -6.78 -24.90
N TYR A 237 -0.64 -7.43 -23.90
CA TYR A 237 0.16 -7.85 -22.75
C TYR A 237 1.24 -8.89 -23.10
N LYS A 238 0.95 -9.84 -23.98
CA LYS A 238 1.94 -10.80 -24.49
C LYS A 238 3.06 -10.09 -25.28
N GLU A 239 2.71 -9.10 -26.10
CA GLU A 239 3.70 -8.27 -26.80
C GLU A 239 4.60 -7.51 -25.82
N TRP A 240 4.04 -6.94 -24.76
CA TRP A 240 4.79 -6.27 -23.70
C TRP A 240 5.70 -7.23 -22.94
N CYS A 241 5.22 -8.43 -22.62
CA CYS A 241 6.03 -9.47 -21.99
C CYS A 241 7.23 -9.86 -22.86
N HIS A 242 7.00 -10.08 -24.16
CA HIS A 242 8.06 -10.40 -25.12
C HIS A 242 9.11 -9.29 -25.22
N LYS A 243 8.66 -8.02 -25.32
CA LYS A 243 9.55 -6.86 -25.34
C LYS A 243 10.42 -6.79 -24.07
N LEU A 244 9.81 -6.88 -22.89
CA LEU A 244 10.54 -6.84 -21.61
C LEU A 244 11.56 -7.99 -21.48
N GLY A 245 11.18 -9.20 -21.92
CA GLY A 245 12.06 -10.35 -21.93
C GLY A 245 13.24 -10.19 -22.88
N THR A 246 13.00 -9.61 -24.08
CA THR A 246 14.03 -9.33 -25.09
C THR A 246 14.97 -8.21 -24.67
N ASP A 247 14.43 -7.12 -24.07
CA ASP A 247 15.22 -5.99 -23.58
C ASP A 247 16.14 -6.38 -22.39
N GLY A 248 15.78 -7.40 -21.62
CA GLY A 248 16.64 -8.06 -20.65
C GLY A 248 16.93 -7.28 -19.34
N TYR A 249 16.21 -6.17 -19.08
CA TYR A 249 16.37 -5.39 -17.83
C TYR A 249 15.63 -6.00 -16.65
N LEU A 250 14.46 -6.60 -16.90
CA LEU A 250 13.57 -7.16 -15.88
C LEU A 250 13.91 -8.64 -15.60
N ASP A 251 14.12 -8.98 -14.33
CA ASP A 251 14.37 -10.36 -13.92
C ASP A 251 13.09 -11.14 -13.63
N ILE A 252 12.09 -10.47 -13.05
CA ILE A 252 10.88 -11.11 -12.52
C ILE A 252 9.65 -10.29 -12.92
N LEU A 253 8.83 -10.85 -13.79
CA LEU A 253 7.56 -10.26 -14.19
C LEU A 253 6.48 -10.58 -13.15
N SER A 254 5.83 -9.55 -12.60
CA SER A 254 4.61 -9.71 -11.83
C SER A 254 3.40 -9.46 -12.73
N ILE A 255 2.59 -10.47 -12.97
CA ILE A 255 1.31 -10.31 -13.66
C ILE A 255 0.37 -9.55 -12.72
N GLY A 256 0.00 -8.34 -13.10
CA GLY A 256 -1.04 -7.57 -12.43
C GLY A 256 -2.42 -8.05 -12.89
N SER A 257 -2.85 -9.22 -12.41
CA SER A 257 -4.13 -9.81 -12.82
C SER A 257 -5.34 -8.95 -12.45
N SER A 258 -6.34 -8.92 -13.32
CA SER A 258 -7.56 -8.14 -13.12
C SER A 258 -8.42 -8.66 -11.97
N GLN A 259 -9.40 -7.86 -11.53
CA GLN A 259 -10.31 -8.27 -10.47
C GLN A 259 -11.06 -9.57 -10.80
N LEU A 260 -11.60 -9.71 -12.01
CA LEU A 260 -12.29 -10.94 -12.40
C LEU A 260 -11.34 -12.14 -12.51
N SER A 261 -10.09 -11.94 -12.92
CA SER A 261 -9.06 -12.98 -12.87
C SER A 261 -8.83 -13.49 -11.44
N GLN A 262 -8.91 -12.63 -10.45
CA GLN A 262 -8.69 -12.98 -9.04
C GLN A 262 -9.93 -13.60 -8.37
N SER A 263 -11.14 -13.16 -8.76
CA SER A 263 -12.38 -13.53 -8.06
C SER A 263 -13.25 -14.54 -8.82
N ASN A 264 -13.15 -14.57 -10.16
CA ASN A 264 -14.04 -15.32 -11.05
C ASN A 264 -13.30 -16.09 -12.14
N PHE A 265 -12.09 -16.53 -11.85
CA PHE A 265 -11.26 -17.29 -12.79
C PHE A 265 -11.97 -18.56 -13.26
N GLY A 266 -11.99 -18.80 -14.59
CA GLY A 266 -12.66 -19.92 -15.22
C GLY A 266 -14.18 -19.80 -15.34
N GLU A 267 -14.76 -18.67 -14.91
CA GLU A 267 -16.19 -18.41 -15.03
C GLU A 267 -16.51 -17.62 -16.32
N ASN A 268 -17.81 -17.58 -16.66
CA ASN A 268 -18.30 -16.65 -17.69
C ASN A 268 -18.35 -15.23 -17.13
N TRP A 269 -17.68 -14.29 -17.81
CA TRP A 269 -17.65 -12.86 -17.42
C TRP A 269 -18.65 -11.98 -18.15
N SER A 270 -19.55 -12.58 -18.95
CA SER A 270 -20.58 -11.82 -19.68
C SER A 270 -21.42 -10.97 -18.72
N GLY A 271 -21.50 -9.68 -18.97
CA GLY A 271 -22.24 -8.72 -18.12
C GLY A 271 -21.55 -8.35 -16.80
N LYS A 272 -20.35 -8.85 -16.51
CA LYS A 272 -19.55 -8.45 -15.33
C LYS A 272 -18.59 -7.32 -15.69
N VAL A 273 -18.55 -6.30 -14.85
CA VAL A 273 -17.55 -5.22 -14.95
C VAL A 273 -16.23 -5.74 -14.41
N ASN A 274 -15.16 -5.60 -15.20
CA ASN A 274 -13.81 -5.98 -14.76
C ASN A 274 -13.06 -4.72 -14.27
N GLY A 275 -12.39 -4.83 -13.13
CA GLY A 275 -11.44 -3.81 -12.68
C GLY A 275 -10.13 -3.85 -13.49
N GLY A 276 -9.22 -2.92 -13.22
CA GLY A 276 -7.90 -2.84 -13.88
C GLY A 276 -7.08 -4.11 -13.78
N GLY A 277 -6.08 -4.21 -14.64
CA GLY A 277 -5.16 -5.33 -14.71
C GLY A 277 -5.43 -6.32 -15.85
N VAL A 278 -4.55 -7.30 -15.98
CA VAL A 278 -4.54 -8.27 -17.09
C VAL A 278 -5.69 -9.28 -16.92
N PRO A 279 -6.63 -9.37 -17.91
CA PRO A 279 -7.85 -10.15 -17.75
C PRO A 279 -7.66 -11.64 -18.13
N VAL A 280 -6.80 -12.37 -17.41
CA VAL A 280 -6.53 -13.79 -17.62
C VAL A 280 -7.68 -14.63 -17.07
N ASN A 281 -8.22 -15.56 -17.87
CA ASN A 281 -9.36 -16.41 -17.47
C ASN A 281 -9.16 -17.91 -17.73
N SER A 282 -7.99 -18.33 -18.19
CA SER A 282 -7.70 -19.74 -18.43
C SER A 282 -6.24 -20.10 -18.13
N GLU A 283 -6.00 -21.39 -17.87
CA GLU A 283 -4.66 -21.93 -17.67
C GLU A 283 -3.80 -21.80 -18.94
N MET A 284 -4.41 -21.90 -20.11
CA MET A 284 -3.71 -21.72 -21.40
C MET A 284 -3.24 -20.28 -21.55
N GLU A 285 -4.05 -19.29 -21.23
CA GLU A 285 -3.64 -17.88 -21.28
C GLU A 285 -2.48 -17.57 -20.35
N TYR A 286 -2.45 -18.18 -19.15
CA TYR A 286 -1.28 -18.07 -18.27
C TYR A 286 -0.03 -18.68 -18.90
N ARG A 287 -0.15 -19.84 -19.57
CA ARG A 287 0.96 -20.49 -20.27
C ARG A 287 1.48 -19.61 -21.42
N ASP A 288 0.58 -19.08 -22.23
CA ASP A 288 0.95 -18.16 -23.33
C ASP A 288 1.71 -16.92 -22.81
N ILE A 289 1.28 -16.36 -21.67
CA ILE A 289 1.98 -15.24 -21.02
C ILE A 289 3.35 -15.68 -20.54
N TRP A 290 3.46 -16.86 -19.93
CA TRP A 290 4.74 -17.39 -19.46
C TRP A 290 5.71 -17.60 -20.61
N ASP A 291 5.27 -18.17 -21.72
CA ASP A 291 6.07 -18.37 -22.92
C ASP A 291 6.56 -17.02 -23.50
N ALA A 292 5.67 -16.03 -23.59
CA ALA A 292 6.02 -14.69 -24.05
C ALA A 292 6.97 -13.95 -23.10
N ALA A 293 6.90 -14.22 -21.79
CA ALA A 293 7.71 -13.56 -20.78
C ALA A 293 9.14 -14.09 -20.68
N ARG A 294 9.46 -15.19 -21.35
CA ARG A 294 10.82 -15.76 -21.24
C ARG A 294 11.90 -14.81 -21.77
N PRO A 295 13.07 -14.73 -21.09
CA PRO A 295 13.58 -15.59 -20.00
C PRO A 295 13.27 -15.10 -18.57
N MET A 296 12.34 -14.16 -18.40
CA MET A 296 11.96 -13.67 -17.07
C MET A 296 11.33 -14.79 -16.22
N LEU A 297 11.55 -14.73 -14.91
CA LEU A 297 10.72 -15.45 -13.96
C LEU A 297 9.34 -14.78 -13.87
N VAL A 298 8.30 -15.56 -13.60
CA VAL A 298 6.93 -15.03 -13.56
C VAL A 298 6.30 -15.31 -12.19
N ARG A 299 5.55 -14.33 -11.69
CA ARG A 299 4.70 -14.48 -10.50
C ARG A 299 3.37 -13.75 -10.70
N THR A 300 2.37 -14.09 -9.89
CA THR A 300 1.08 -13.40 -9.81
C THR A 300 0.52 -13.47 -8.39
N TYR A 301 -0.60 -12.79 -8.13
CA TYR A 301 -1.33 -12.88 -6.87
C TYR A 301 -2.19 -14.13 -6.80
N SER A 302 -2.44 -14.62 -5.58
CA SER A 302 -3.21 -15.84 -5.31
C SER A 302 -4.68 -15.79 -5.72
N GLY A 303 -5.25 -14.58 -5.83
CA GLY A 303 -6.69 -14.41 -5.99
C GLY A 303 -7.42 -14.23 -4.65
N THR A 304 -8.74 -14.25 -4.69
CA THR A 304 -9.63 -13.95 -3.56
C THR A 304 -10.53 -15.13 -3.14
N LYS A 305 -10.58 -16.19 -3.94
CA LYS A 305 -11.25 -17.47 -3.63
C LYS A 305 -10.60 -18.62 -4.37
N ASN A 306 -10.81 -19.86 -3.93
CA ASN A 306 -10.21 -21.06 -4.50
C ASN A 306 -8.68 -20.96 -4.58
N ILE A 307 -8.05 -20.34 -3.58
CA ILE A 307 -6.65 -19.92 -3.57
C ILE A 307 -5.71 -21.11 -3.78
N LYS A 308 -6.01 -22.26 -3.16
CA LYS A 308 -5.24 -23.50 -3.35
C LYS A 308 -5.30 -24.00 -4.79
N LYS A 309 -6.50 -24.02 -5.41
CA LYS A 309 -6.66 -24.41 -6.81
C LYS A 309 -5.89 -23.47 -7.75
N MET A 310 -5.93 -22.17 -7.45
CA MET A 310 -5.15 -21.19 -8.21
C MET A 310 -3.64 -21.42 -8.06
N ALA A 311 -3.16 -21.74 -6.85
CA ALA A 311 -1.76 -22.08 -6.64
C ALA A 311 -1.35 -23.31 -7.48
N GLU A 312 -2.17 -24.35 -7.55
CA GLU A 312 -1.95 -25.51 -8.41
C GLU A 312 -1.89 -25.16 -9.90
N ILE A 313 -2.76 -24.26 -10.36
CA ILE A 313 -2.76 -23.76 -11.74
C ILE A 313 -1.46 -23.00 -12.03
N TYR A 314 -1.02 -22.13 -11.14
CA TYR A 314 0.21 -21.34 -11.32
C TYR A 314 1.46 -22.21 -11.37
N GLU A 315 1.51 -23.29 -10.59
CA GLU A 315 2.60 -24.27 -10.69
C GLU A 315 2.69 -24.90 -12.09
N ARG A 316 1.55 -25.30 -12.66
CA ARG A 316 1.50 -25.98 -13.95
C ARG A 316 1.64 -25.05 -15.15
N SER A 317 1.10 -23.83 -15.05
CA SER A 317 1.00 -22.92 -16.20
C SER A 317 2.16 -21.94 -16.32
N ILE A 318 2.58 -21.32 -15.24
CA ILE A 318 3.61 -20.27 -15.27
C ILE A 318 4.89 -20.64 -14.51
N ASN A 319 5.03 -21.87 -14.05
CA ASN A 319 6.16 -22.28 -13.19
C ASN A 319 6.47 -21.18 -12.16
N ILE A 320 5.44 -20.79 -11.40
CA ILE A 320 5.46 -19.58 -10.57
C ILE A 320 6.74 -19.47 -9.74
N SER A 321 7.38 -18.31 -9.74
CA SER A 321 8.64 -18.09 -9.02
C SER A 321 8.47 -18.12 -7.50
N TRP A 322 7.36 -17.62 -7.00
CA TRP A 322 6.87 -17.74 -5.63
C TRP A 322 5.39 -17.38 -5.54
N HIS A 323 4.73 -17.90 -4.54
CA HIS A 323 3.32 -17.58 -4.27
C HIS A 323 3.19 -16.32 -3.41
N ALA A 324 2.20 -15.48 -3.73
CA ALA A 324 1.88 -14.30 -2.95
C ALA A 324 0.51 -14.45 -2.28
N LEU A 325 0.47 -14.37 -0.97
CA LEU A 325 -0.72 -14.56 -0.16
C LEU A 325 -1.01 -13.32 0.69
N SER A 326 -2.29 -13.06 0.95
CA SER A 326 -2.75 -11.85 1.64
C SER A 326 -3.22 -12.07 3.08
N LEU A 327 -3.39 -13.32 3.52
CA LEU A 327 -3.87 -13.72 4.85
C LEU A 327 -5.17 -13.01 5.28
N TRP A 328 -5.07 -11.92 6.05
CA TRP A 328 -6.24 -11.15 6.54
C TRP A 328 -6.97 -10.37 5.44
N TRP A 329 -6.38 -10.22 4.24
CA TRP A 329 -6.87 -9.29 3.21
C TRP A 329 -7.41 -10.03 1.98
N PHE A 330 -8.04 -9.28 1.06
CA PHE A 330 -8.67 -9.76 -0.17
C PHE A 330 -9.92 -10.62 0.10
N ASN A 331 -10.76 -10.12 1.00
CA ASN A 331 -12.01 -10.77 1.41
C ASN A 331 -13.10 -9.71 1.71
N GLU A 332 -14.08 -10.05 2.58
CA GLU A 332 -15.15 -9.13 2.99
C GLU A 332 -14.66 -7.85 3.69
N LEU A 333 -13.49 -7.88 4.35
CA LEU A 333 -12.96 -6.72 5.08
C LEU A 333 -12.63 -5.55 4.18
N ASP A 334 -12.11 -5.83 2.99
CA ASP A 334 -11.69 -4.84 2.02
C ASP A 334 -12.50 -4.87 0.71
N GLY A 335 -13.60 -5.62 0.70
CA GLY A 335 -14.54 -5.71 -0.41
C GLY A 335 -13.98 -6.37 -1.68
N ARG A 336 -12.79 -7.00 -1.60
CA ARG A 336 -12.10 -7.59 -2.76
C ARG A 336 -12.48 -9.02 -3.04
N GLY A 337 -13.01 -9.73 -2.05
CA GLY A 337 -13.36 -11.14 -2.17
C GLY A 337 -14.61 -11.51 -1.39
N PRO A 338 -15.24 -12.66 -1.72
CA PRO A 338 -16.51 -13.07 -1.15
C PRO A 338 -16.39 -13.78 0.21
N ASN A 339 -15.18 -14.21 0.58
CA ASN A 339 -14.98 -15.00 1.79
C ASN A 339 -15.11 -14.16 3.05
N SER A 340 -15.65 -14.75 4.13
CA SER A 340 -15.51 -14.18 5.47
C SER A 340 -14.05 -14.16 5.89
N LEU A 341 -13.69 -13.33 6.88
CA LEU A 341 -12.32 -13.31 7.40
C LEU A 341 -11.85 -14.70 7.85
N TYR A 342 -12.70 -15.44 8.57
CA TYR A 342 -12.34 -16.77 9.06
C TYR A 342 -12.12 -17.78 7.93
N ASP A 343 -13.04 -17.85 6.97
CA ASP A 343 -12.92 -18.75 5.82
C ASP A 343 -11.70 -18.41 4.97
N ASN A 344 -11.43 -17.12 4.80
CA ASN A 344 -10.25 -16.64 4.09
C ASN A 344 -8.94 -17.08 4.76
N LEU A 345 -8.84 -16.92 6.08
CA LEU A 345 -7.66 -17.37 6.85
C LEU A 345 -7.47 -18.88 6.75
N LYS A 346 -8.56 -19.64 6.82
CA LYS A 346 -8.53 -21.11 6.68
C LYS A 346 -8.01 -21.52 5.29
N GLU A 347 -8.57 -20.93 4.24
CA GLU A 347 -8.15 -21.22 2.87
C GLU A 347 -6.68 -20.84 2.62
N HIS A 348 -6.23 -19.69 3.15
CA HIS A 348 -4.83 -19.27 3.06
C HIS A 348 -3.89 -20.24 3.78
N ILE A 349 -4.19 -20.63 5.01
CA ILE A 349 -3.34 -21.55 5.79
C ILE A 349 -3.27 -22.93 5.14
N ASP A 350 -4.37 -23.43 4.62
CA ASP A 350 -4.39 -24.71 3.88
C ASP A 350 -3.60 -24.59 2.56
N THR A 351 -3.63 -23.42 1.92
CA THR A 351 -2.81 -23.16 0.73
C THR A 351 -1.32 -23.08 1.08
N ILE A 352 -0.94 -22.44 2.21
CA ILE A 352 0.47 -22.41 2.66
C ILE A 352 1.00 -23.83 2.87
N LYS A 353 0.22 -24.71 3.50
CA LYS A 353 0.60 -26.12 3.68
C LYS A 353 0.80 -26.86 2.34
N TYR A 354 -0.05 -26.56 1.35
CA TYR A 354 0.13 -27.09 0.00
C TYR A 354 1.43 -26.57 -0.64
N ILE A 355 1.67 -25.23 -0.58
CA ILE A 355 2.86 -24.63 -1.17
C ILE A 355 4.15 -25.18 -0.52
N ALA A 356 4.14 -25.48 0.76
CA ALA A 356 5.26 -26.13 1.44
C ALA A 356 5.69 -27.43 0.75
N THR A 357 4.75 -28.18 0.14
CA THR A 357 5.06 -29.41 -0.61
C THR A 357 5.74 -29.14 -1.96
N THR A 358 5.56 -27.95 -2.54
CA THR A 358 6.15 -27.55 -3.83
C THR A 358 7.58 -27.03 -3.71
N ARG A 359 8.02 -26.71 -2.49
CA ARG A 359 9.29 -26.04 -2.18
C ARG A 359 9.46 -24.65 -2.81
N LYS A 360 8.38 -24.05 -3.29
CA LYS A 360 8.38 -22.66 -3.76
C LYS A 360 8.38 -21.71 -2.57
N PRO A 361 9.01 -20.51 -2.70
CA PRO A 361 8.92 -19.47 -1.69
C PRO A 361 7.50 -18.91 -1.56
N ILE A 362 7.23 -18.30 -0.40
CA ILE A 362 6.01 -17.53 -0.15
C ILE A 362 6.36 -16.09 0.19
N GLU A 363 5.63 -15.17 -0.42
CA GLU A 363 5.55 -13.76 -0.06
C GLU A 363 4.20 -13.52 0.62
N THR A 364 4.19 -12.83 1.76
CA THR A 364 2.93 -12.37 2.33
C THR A 364 2.77 -10.87 2.13
N ASN A 365 1.71 -10.48 1.43
CA ASN A 365 1.37 -9.08 1.18
C ASN A 365 0.53 -8.53 2.35
N VAL A 366 1.11 -8.42 3.53
CA VAL A 366 0.35 -8.15 4.76
C VAL A 366 0.61 -6.77 5.35
N PRO A 367 1.84 -6.35 5.66
CA PRO A 367 2.08 -5.15 6.45
C PRO A 367 1.50 -3.87 5.82
N HIS A 368 1.72 -3.67 4.53
CA HIS A 368 1.25 -2.49 3.82
C HIS A 368 -0.28 -2.43 3.71
N HIS A 369 -0.97 -3.58 3.69
CA HIS A 369 -2.44 -3.57 3.73
C HIS A 369 -2.99 -3.14 5.09
N PHE A 370 -2.27 -3.38 6.19
CA PHE A 370 -2.58 -2.77 7.47
C PHE A 370 -2.33 -1.28 7.45
N ALA A 371 -1.20 -0.82 6.86
CA ALA A 371 -0.90 0.61 6.72
C ALA A 371 -1.97 1.36 5.93
N PHE A 372 -2.50 0.76 4.86
CA PHE A 372 -3.61 1.34 4.08
C PHE A 372 -4.93 1.48 4.86
N ARG A 373 -4.98 0.97 6.08
CA ARG A 373 -6.16 1.04 6.97
C ARG A 373 -5.82 1.71 8.30
N GLY A 374 -4.82 2.59 8.25
CA GLY A 374 -4.46 3.48 9.35
C GLY A 374 -3.78 2.79 10.53
N CYS A 375 -3.11 1.65 10.33
CA CYS A 375 -2.40 1.00 11.41
C CYS A 375 -1.17 1.80 11.89
N ASP A 376 -0.76 1.55 13.12
CA ASP A 376 0.48 2.08 13.67
C ASP A 376 1.73 1.27 13.21
N ASP A 377 2.92 1.85 13.42
CA ASP A 377 4.20 1.23 13.04
C ASP A 377 4.43 -0.13 13.69
N LEU A 378 3.95 -0.35 14.92
CA LEU A 378 4.06 -1.64 15.61
C LEU A 378 3.20 -2.71 14.95
N THR A 379 1.98 -2.38 14.55
CA THR A 379 1.10 -3.31 13.81
C THR A 379 1.71 -3.72 12.49
N TYR A 380 2.36 -2.79 11.77
CA TYR A 380 3.09 -3.08 10.55
C TYR A 380 4.15 -4.16 10.78
N ILE A 381 5.01 -3.99 11.80
CA ILE A 381 6.08 -4.92 12.17
C ILE A 381 5.51 -6.28 12.60
N ILE A 382 4.55 -6.25 13.53
CA ILE A 382 3.97 -7.45 14.14
C ILE A 382 3.27 -8.32 13.10
N SER A 383 2.50 -7.72 12.19
CA SER A 383 1.79 -8.45 11.14
C SER A 383 2.74 -9.21 10.21
N ALA A 384 3.89 -8.64 9.87
CA ALA A 384 4.93 -9.32 9.09
C ALA A 384 5.53 -10.50 9.85
N PHE A 385 5.86 -10.32 11.13
CA PHE A 385 6.41 -11.38 11.97
C PHE A 385 5.44 -12.56 12.12
N LEU A 386 4.18 -12.28 12.43
CA LEU A 386 3.14 -13.30 12.57
C LEU A 386 2.99 -14.12 11.29
N ALA A 387 2.96 -13.44 10.13
CA ALA A 387 2.85 -14.08 8.83
C ALA A 387 4.07 -14.96 8.51
N ALA A 388 5.29 -14.49 8.80
CA ALA A 388 6.53 -15.26 8.61
C ALA A 388 6.58 -16.49 9.54
N LYS A 389 6.23 -16.32 10.82
CA LYS A 389 6.24 -17.43 11.79
C LYS A 389 5.17 -18.48 11.48
N LEU A 390 3.97 -18.06 11.04
CA LEU A 390 2.95 -18.98 10.53
C LEU A 390 3.49 -19.79 9.33
N THR A 391 4.09 -19.11 8.36
CA THR A 391 4.64 -19.72 7.14
C THR A 391 5.69 -20.77 7.47
N LYS A 392 6.62 -20.46 8.39
CA LYS A 392 7.60 -21.41 8.92
C LYS A 392 6.93 -22.63 9.58
N LYS A 393 5.94 -22.40 10.45
CA LYS A 393 5.20 -23.48 11.13
C LYS A 393 4.45 -24.40 10.16
N CYS A 394 4.05 -23.89 8.99
CA CYS A 394 3.43 -24.70 7.94
C CYS A 394 4.46 -25.48 7.08
N GLY A 395 5.75 -25.36 7.35
CA GLY A 395 6.80 -26.15 6.70
C GLY A 395 7.36 -25.54 5.41
N VAL A 396 7.11 -24.25 5.15
CA VAL A 396 7.73 -23.55 4.01
C VAL A 396 9.20 -23.24 4.33
N ASN A 397 10.08 -23.45 3.34
CA ASN A 397 11.52 -23.29 3.52
C ASN A 397 12.04 -21.89 3.21
N THR A 398 11.30 -21.08 2.45
CA THR A 398 11.75 -19.75 2.04
C THR A 398 10.61 -18.74 2.11
N PHE A 399 10.84 -17.68 2.83
CA PHE A 399 9.91 -16.57 3.01
C PHE A 399 10.46 -15.30 2.34
N ILE A 400 9.65 -14.64 1.55
CA ILE A 400 9.98 -13.34 0.98
C ILE A 400 9.32 -12.26 1.84
N LEU A 401 10.14 -11.54 2.58
CA LEU A 401 9.72 -10.40 3.38
C LEU A 401 9.58 -9.18 2.47
N GLN A 402 8.35 -8.82 2.11
CA GLN A 402 8.11 -7.58 1.39
C GLN A 402 8.09 -6.40 2.34
N ASN A 403 8.95 -5.43 2.08
CA ASN A 403 9.00 -4.16 2.78
C ASN A 403 8.62 -3.03 1.82
N MET A 404 7.58 -2.25 2.18
CA MET A 404 7.14 -1.08 1.44
C MET A 404 7.51 0.17 2.23
N LEU A 405 8.39 0.98 1.66
CA LEU A 405 8.79 2.29 2.19
C LEU A 405 7.76 3.36 1.83
N ASN A 406 7.80 4.51 2.52
CA ASN A 406 6.90 5.64 2.28
C ASN A 406 5.41 5.23 2.33
N THR A 407 5.05 4.40 3.30
CA THR A 407 3.68 3.91 3.47
C THR A 407 3.26 3.96 4.95
N PRO A 408 2.35 4.87 5.30
CA PRO A 408 1.78 5.92 4.46
C PRO A 408 2.83 6.95 4.01
N ARG A 409 2.55 7.66 2.93
CA ARG A 409 3.47 8.62 2.29
C ARG A 409 4.02 9.70 3.25
N SER A 410 3.24 10.08 4.27
CA SER A 410 3.61 11.09 5.27
C SER A 410 4.75 10.64 6.19
N THR A 411 5.03 9.34 6.30
CA THR A 411 6.08 8.81 7.19
C THR A 411 7.46 9.31 6.75
N TRP A 412 8.26 9.80 7.71
CA TRP A 412 9.64 10.19 7.42
C TRP A 412 10.52 9.00 7.14
N GLY A 413 11.50 9.16 6.24
CA GLY A 413 12.41 8.07 5.86
C GLY A 413 13.16 7.45 7.03
N ILE A 414 13.54 8.23 8.06
CA ILE A 414 14.18 7.72 9.27
C ILE A 414 13.25 6.81 10.09
N GLU A 415 11.97 7.13 10.18
CA GLU A 415 10.96 6.30 10.87
C GLU A 415 10.66 5.03 10.06
N ASP A 416 10.56 5.14 8.74
CA ASP A 416 10.42 3.98 7.84
C ASP A 416 11.63 3.05 7.92
N LEU A 417 12.85 3.58 8.00
CA LEU A 417 14.04 2.77 8.20
C LEU A 417 14.04 2.08 9.56
N ALA A 418 13.72 2.79 10.64
CA ALA A 418 13.65 2.19 11.97
C ALA A 418 12.64 1.03 11.99
N LYS A 419 11.44 1.25 11.45
CA LYS A 419 10.38 0.25 11.28
C LYS A 419 10.85 -0.95 10.45
N SER A 420 11.47 -0.68 9.30
CA SER A 420 11.95 -1.70 8.36
C SER A 420 13.06 -2.56 8.95
N ARG A 421 14.01 -1.94 9.67
CA ARG A 421 15.11 -2.65 10.34
C ARG A 421 14.61 -3.58 11.44
N VAL A 422 13.66 -3.12 12.26
CA VAL A 422 13.05 -3.97 13.30
C VAL A 422 12.29 -5.13 12.68
N MET A 423 11.48 -4.85 11.65
CA MET A 423 10.75 -5.89 10.94
C MET A 423 11.69 -6.94 10.35
N LEU A 424 12.75 -6.52 9.65
CA LEU A 424 13.76 -7.42 9.08
C LEU A 424 14.46 -8.24 10.17
N LYS A 425 14.89 -7.59 11.26
CA LYS A 425 15.55 -8.25 12.38
C LYS A 425 14.70 -9.35 12.99
N LEU A 426 13.46 -9.03 13.36
CA LEU A 426 12.56 -9.98 14.01
C LEU A 426 12.22 -11.16 13.09
N VAL A 427 12.04 -10.92 11.80
CA VAL A 427 11.73 -11.98 10.84
C VAL A 427 12.98 -12.83 10.54
N LYS A 428 14.17 -12.23 10.43
CA LYS A 428 15.43 -12.98 10.27
C LYS A 428 15.79 -13.84 11.48
N GLU A 429 15.38 -13.51 12.68
CA GLU A 429 15.54 -14.37 13.85
C GLU A 429 14.76 -15.70 13.76
N LEU A 430 13.85 -15.81 12.81
CA LEU A 430 13.18 -17.08 12.51
C LEU A 430 14.03 -18.00 11.61
N GLU A 431 15.12 -17.51 11.02
CA GLU A 431 16.00 -18.33 10.15
C GLU A 431 16.67 -19.47 10.91
N ASP A 432 16.73 -20.60 10.26
CA ASP A 432 17.48 -21.80 10.66
C ASP A 432 17.77 -22.64 9.41
N ASP A 433 18.26 -23.86 9.58
CA ASP A 433 18.58 -24.78 8.48
C ASP A 433 17.35 -25.12 7.59
N SER A 434 16.15 -24.94 8.12
CA SER A 434 14.89 -25.25 7.44
C SER A 434 14.17 -24.04 6.87
N PHE A 435 14.54 -22.82 7.25
CA PHE A 435 13.81 -21.60 6.92
C PHE A 435 14.73 -20.43 6.61
N ARG A 436 14.62 -19.88 5.41
CA ARG A 436 15.39 -18.73 4.92
C ARG A 436 14.48 -17.54 4.65
N VAL A 437 14.95 -16.33 4.93
CA VAL A 437 14.28 -15.05 4.64
C VAL A 437 15.00 -14.31 3.51
N ILE A 438 14.24 -13.84 2.54
CA ILE A 438 14.69 -13.01 1.42
C ILE A 438 14.04 -11.64 1.57
N LEU A 439 14.84 -10.57 1.59
CA LEU A 439 14.32 -9.21 1.65
C LEU A 439 13.93 -8.72 0.24
N GLN A 440 12.68 -8.31 0.10
CA GLN A 440 12.18 -7.61 -1.07
C GLN A 440 11.70 -6.22 -0.67
N THR A 441 12.23 -5.18 -1.31
CA THR A 441 11.93 -3.78 -0.99
C THR A 441 11.23 -3.08 -2.14
N ARG A 442 10.38 -2.10 -1.82
CA ARG A 442 9.72 -1.25 -2.80
C ARG A 442 9.32 0.11 -2.23
N ALA A 443 9.05 1.08 -3.11
CA ALA A 443 8.38 2.31 -2.75
C ALA A 443 6.87 2.11 -2.51
N GLY A 444 6.24 3.01 -1.77
CA GLY A 444 4.79 3.13 -1.67
C GLY A 444 4.16 3.53 -3.01
N LEU A 445 2.92 3.12 -3.24
CA LEU A 445 2.20 3.40 -4.48
C LEU A 445 1.85 4.89 -4.63
N ASP A 446 1.58 5.55 -3.53
CA ASP A 446 1.20 6.96 -3.43
C ASP A 446 2.40 7.90 -3.21
N TYR A 447 3.62 7.37 -3.26
CA TYR A 447 4.84 8.14 -2.99
C TYR A 447 5.20 9.12 -4.11
N PHE A 448 4.98 8.72 -5.37
CA PHE A 448 5.44 9.48 -6.53
C PHE A 448 4.59 10.71 -6.81
N LYS A 449 5.27 11.81 -7.16
CA LYS A 449 4.63 13.03 -7.63
C LYS A 449 4.10 12.85 -9.05
N PRO A 450 3.06 13.62 -9.44
CA PRO A 450 2.56 13.64 -10.82
C PRO A 450 3.58 14.22 -11.83
N ASN A 451 4.51 15.07 -11.38
CA ASN A 451 5.61 15.54 -12.23
C ASN A 451 6.62 14.42 -12.45
N LEU A 452 6.76 13.95 -13.71
CA LEU A 452 7.59 12.81 -14.04
C LEU A 452 9.08 13.00 -13.70
N GLU A 453 9.63 14.22 -13.86
CA GLU A 453 11.03 14.48 -13.54
C GLU A 453 11.27 14.44 -12.03
N GLU A 454 10.36 14.99 -11.24
CA GLU A 454 10.42 14.87 -9.77
C GLU A 454 10.20 13.41 -9.33
N ALA A 455 9.33 12.67 -9.99
CA ALA A 455 9.09 11.27 -9.71
C ALA A 455 10.32 10.38 -10.02
N LYS A 456 11.10 10.69 -11.08
CA LYS A 456 12.40 10.04 -11.33
C LYS A 456 13.39 10.31 -10.20
N VAL A 457 13.45 11.55 -9.70
CA VAL A 457 14.27 11.91 -8.53
C VAL A 457 13.85 11.10 -7.30
N GLN A 458 12.55 10.99 -7.05
CA GLN A 458 12.02 10.20 -5.94
C GLN A 458 12.36 8.71 -6.09
N LEU A 459 12.31 8.15 -7.31
CA LEU A 459 12.70 6.77 -7.57
C LEU A 459 14.18 6.53 -7.24
N ALA A 460 15.06 7.44 -7.62
CA ALA A 460 16.48 7.38 -7.29
C ALA A 460 16.71 7.48 -5.76
N ALA A 461 16.03 8.41 -5.09
CA ALA A 461 16.10 8.63 -3.65
C ALA A 461 15.62 7.40 -2.85
N VAL A 462 14.43 6.87 -3.17
CA VAL A 462 13.90 5.70 -2.45
C VAL A 462 14.72 4.44 -2.70
N THR A 463 15.39 4.33 -3.85
CA THR A 463 16.32 3.22 -4.11
C THR A 463 17.51 3.26 -3.16
N ALA A 464 18.06 4.43 -2.86
CA ALA A 464 19.09 4.58 -1.85
C ALA A 464 18.60 4.19 -0.45
N MET A 465 17.38 4.62 -0.09
CA MET A 465 16.74 4.22 1.17
C MET A 465 16.55 2.70 1.30
N MET A 466 16.24 2.01 0.21
CA MET A 466 16.13 0.54 0.20
C MET A 466 17.45 -0.13 0.60
N ASP A 467 18.60 0.40 0.18
CA ASP A 467 19.92 -0.10 0.54
C ASP A 467 20.29 0.17 2.01
N ASP A 468 19.67 1.16 2.63
CA ASP A 468 19.91 1.51 4.03
C ASP A 468 19.08 0.69 5.04
N ILE A 469 18.18 -0.17 4.58
CA ILE A 469 17.43 -1.09 5.47
C ILE A 469 18.41 -2.09 6.13
N ASP A 470 19.33 -2.66 5.36
CA ASP A 470 20.33 -3.64 5.83
C ASP A 470 21.75 -3.20 5.42
N PRO A 471 22.26 -2.06 5.95
CA PRO A 471 23.40 -1.35 5.38
C PRO A 471 24.73 -2.09 5.51
N ASN A 472 24.81 -3.09 6.40
CA ASN A 472 26.02 -3.89 6.63
C ASN A 472 26.06 -5.16 5.77
N ASN A 473 25.05 -5.41 4.96
CA ASN A 473 24.91 -6.60 4.13
C ASN A 473 24.95 -6.24 2.64
N LEU A 474 26.11 -6.44 2.01
CA LEU A 474 26.28 -6.17 0.57
C LEU A 474 25.38 -7.01 -0.34
N TYR A 475 24.77 -8.05 0.20
CA TYR A 475 23.85 -8.95 -0.49
C TYR A 475 22.36 -8.64 -0.22
N SER A 476 22.08 -7.48 0.35
CA SER A 476 20.73 -7.02 0.67
C SER A 476 20.43 -5.67 -0.02
N PRO A 477 19.18 -5.41 -0.46
CA PRO A 477 18.10 -6.39 -0.58
C PRO A 477 18.35 -7.38 -1.73
N GLU A 478 17.82 -8.60 -1.60
CA GLU A 478 17.94 -9.61 -2.66
C GLU A 478 17.04 -9.32 -3.86
N ILE A 479 15.91 -8.68 -3.63
CA ILE A 479 14.94 -8.31 -4.67
C ILE A 479 14.54 -6.85 -4.48
N ILE A 480 14.58 -6.09 -5.57
CA ILE A 480 13.96 -4.76 -5.63
C ILE A 480 12.71 -4.83 -6.50
N HIS A 481 11.57 -4.52 -5.92
CA HIS A 481 10.34 -4.35 -6.65
C HIS A 481 10.26 -2.90 -7.12
N VAL A 482 10.58 -2.66 -8.36
CA VAL A 482 10.52 -1.34 -8.99
C VAL A 482 9.05 -0.96 -9.18
N VAL A 483 8.66 0.14 -8.55
CA VAL A 483 7.44 0.88 -8.87
C VAL A 483 7.84 1.95 -9.89
N SER A 484 7.15 2.01 -11.01
CA SER A 484 7.48 2.97 -12.06
C SER A 484 7.27 4.41 -11.60
N TYR A 485 8.13 5.32 -12.03
CA TYR A 485 7.98 6.74 -11.74
C TYR A 485 6.69 7.37 -12.31
N CYS A 486 6.00 6.68 -13.24
CA CYS A 486 4.71 7.16 -13.77
C CYS A 486 3.48 6.68 -12.98
N GLU A 487 3.66 5.97 -11.85
CA GLU A 487 2.59 5.33 -11.08
C GLU A 487 1.45 6.28 -10.69
N ALA A 488 1.78 7.55 -10.43
CA ALA A 488 0.78 8.56 -10.08
C ALA A 488 -0.12 9.00 -11.24
N LEU A 489 0.24 8.70 -12.49
CA LEU A 489 -0.41 9.24 -13.68
C LEU A 489 -1.06 8.17 -14.57
N PHE A 490 -0.31 7.12 -14.90
CA PHE A 490 -0.75 6.10 -15.85
C PHE A 490 0.01 4.78 -15.70
N LEU A 491 -0.49 3.74 -16.33
CA LEU A 491 0.15 2.42 -16.34
C LEU A 491 1.46 2.44 -17.15
N ALA A 492 2.52 1.86 -16.59
CA ALA A 492 3.82 1.83 -17.19
C ALA A 492 3.86 0.98 -18.46
N THR A 493 4.30 1.57 -19.56
CA THR A 493 4.70 0.83 -20.76
C THR A 493 6.04 0.10 -20.53
N PRO A 494 6.41 -0.89 -21.37
CA PRO A 494 7.72 -1.54 -21.28
C PRO A 494 8.90 -0.57 -21.29
N ASP A 495 8.85 0.49 -22.10
CA ASP A 495 9.93 1.48 -22.19
C ASP A 495 10.09 2.29 -20.92
N ILE A 496 8.98 2.77 -20.34
CA ILE A 496 8.98 3.50 -19.06
C ILE A 496 9.44 2.57 -17.92
N LEU A 497 9.03 1.32 -17.97
CA LEU A 497 9.45 0.34 -16.97
C LEU A 497 10.95 0.06 -17.05
N ASN A 498 11.49 -0.14 -18.26
CA ASN A 498 12.93 -0.29 -18.47
C ASN A 498 13.72 0.95 -18.02
N ASP A 499 13.19 2.16 -18.29
CA ASP A 499 13.81 3.40 -17.82
C ASP A 499 13.81 3.49 -16.29
N SER A 500 12.71 3.13 -15.63
CA SER A 500 12.63 3.04 -14.18
C SER A 500 13.66 2.04 -13.61
N ILE A 501 13.85 0.89 -14.26
CA ILE A 501 14.84 -0.11 -13.86
C ILE A 501 16.27 0.41 -14.02
N LYS A 502 16.57 1.13 -15.10
CA LYS A 502 17.87 1.76 -15.34
C LYS A 502 18.19 2.79 -14.24
N ILE A 503 17.21 3.64 -13.89
CA ILE A 503 17.35 4.60 -12.79
C ILE A 503 17.66 3.85 -11.49
N THR A 504 16.87 2.84 -11.15
CA THR A 504 17.05 2.03 -9.93
C THR A 504 18.44 1.41 -9.87
N ARG A 505 18.91 0.74 -10.92
CA ARG A 505 20.24 0.10 -10.94
C ARG A 505 21.37 1.11 -10.82
N ASN A 506 21.29 2.20 -11.59
CA ASN A 506 22.31 3.25 -11.54
C ASN A 506 22.36 3.93 -10.17
N SER A 507 21.20 4.23 -9.57
CA SER A 507 21.13 4.83 -8.24
C SER A 507 21.73 3.94 -7.18
N LEU A 508 21.41 2.64 -7.19
CA LEU A 508 21.97 1.68 -6.25
C LEU A 508 23.49 1.58 -6.36
N ASP A 509 24.02 1.46 -7.58
CA ASP A 509 25.46 1.36 -7.82
C ASP A 509 26.20 2.62 -7.36
N LYS A 510 25.67 3.81 -7.66
CA LYS A 510 26.24 5.09 -7.20
C LYS A 510 26.17 5.25 -5.70
N TYR A 511 25.04 4.95 -5.09
CA TYR A 511 24.87 5.07 -3.65
C TYR A 511 25.84 4.15 -2.90
N ARG A 512 25.97 2.90 -3.33
CA ARG A 512 26.94 1.95 -2.78
C ARG A 512 28.39 2.39 -3.03
N ALA A 513 28.69 3.05 -4.15
CA ALA A 513 30.00 3.64 -4.39
C ALA A 513 30.31 4.78 -3.41
N LEU A 514 29.36 5.67 -3.17
CA LEU A 514 29.49 6.74 -2.17
C LEU A 514 29.74 6.16 -0.76
N LYS A 515 28.99 5.14 -0.36
CA LYS A 515 29.19 4.47 0.94
C LYS A 515 30.60 3.87 1.07
N ARG A 516 31.13 3.26 0.01
CA ARG A 516 32.54 2.77 0.01
C ARG A 516 33.56 3.89 0.13
N MET A 517 33.26 5.10 -0.31
CA MET A 517 34.11 6.29 -0.15
C MET A 517 33.93 7.01 1.20
N GLY A 518 33.17 6.42 2.12
CA GLY A 518 32.95 6.96 3.47
C GLY A 518 31.74 7.86 3.63
N TYR A 519 30.89 8.00 2.60
CA TYR A 519 29.63 8.70 2.77
C TYR A 519 28.73 7.89 3.70
N THR A 520 28.32 8.51 4.79
CA THR A 520 27.37 7.93 5.73
C THR A 520 26.25 8.94 5.88
N PRO A 521 25.07 8.68 5.31
CA PRO A 521 23.91 9.53 5.58
C PRO A 521 23.58 9.51 7.07
N ASP A 522 22.90 10.53 7.54
CA ASP A 522 22.53 10.75 8.96
C ASP A 522 21.60 9.65 9.54
N VAL A 523 21.48 8.52 8.85
CA VAL A 523 20.68 7.33 9.23
C VAL A 523 21.20 6.59 10.46
N LEU A 524 22.42 6.85 10.91
CA LEU A 524 23.00 6.24 12.11
C LEU A 524 22.98 7.16 13.32
N THR A 525 22.13 8.19 13.30
CA THR A 525 21.92 9.10 14.43
C THR A 525 21.38 8.35 15.65
N ASP A 526 21.58 8.90 16.82
CA ASP A 526 21.06 8.33 18.07
C ASP A 526 19.53 8.24 18.04
N ASP A 527 18.86 9.15 17.32
CA ASP A 527 17.41 9.14 17.16
C ASP A 527 16.90 7.86 16.48
N ILE A 528 17.52 7.44 15.35
CA ILE A 528 17.17 6.19 14.68
C ILE A 528 17.45 4.99 15.55
N LYS A 529 18.60 4.97 16.24
CA LYS A 529 18.95 3.88 17.16
C LYS A 529 17.93 3.76 18.28
N ASN A 530 17.59 4.87 18.93
CA ASN A 530 16.59 4.92 20.01
C ASN A 530 15.22 4.47 19.48
N ARG A 531 14.82 4.96 18.32
CA ARG A 531 13.54 4.56 17.71
C ARG A 531 13.51 3.07 17.40
N THR A 532 14.56 2.54 16.77
CA THR A 532 14.69 1.10 16.46
C THR A 532 14.60 0.26 17.73
N GLN A 533 15.32 0.63 18.81
CA GLN A 533 15.28 -0.08 20.08
C GLN A 533 13.89 -0.06 20.71
N ASN A 534 13.21 1.09 20.72
CA ASN A 534 11.88 1.23 21.28
C ASN A 534 10.84 0.42 20.50
N LEU A 535 10.90 0.44 19.15
CA LEU A 535 10.01 -0.37 18.31
C LEU A 535 10.25 -1.87 18.53
N GLU A 536 11.51 -2.29 18.58
CA GLU A 536 11.87 -3.69 18.82
C GLU A 536 11.36 -4.17 20.19
N TYR A 537 11.65 -3.42 21.24
CA TYR A 537 11.20 -3.74 22.60
C TYR A 537 9.67 -3.86 22.65
N SER A 538 8.97 -2.90 22.10
CA SER A 538 7.50 -2.85 22.09
C SER A 538 6.89 -3.99 21.26
N ALA A 539 7.44 -4.25 20.08
CA ALA A 539 6.96 -5.33 19.20
C ALA A 539 7.12 -6.70 19.86
N ARG A 540 8.29 -6.97 20.48
CA ARG A 540 8.54 -8.23 21.20
C ARG A 540 7.58 -8.44 22.35
N ARG A 541 7.27 -7.40 23.12
CA ARG A 541 6.31 -7.48 24.22
C ARG A 541 4.91 -7.81 23.75
N ILE A 542 4.45 -7.16 22.66
CA ILE A 542 3.13 -7.42 22.12
C ILE A 542 3.06 -8.83 21.52
N ILE A 543 4.05 -9.24 20.74
CA ILE A 543 4.13 -10.60 20.15
C ILE A 543 4.07 -11.66 21.26
N ARG A 544 4.89 -11.50 22.30
CA ARG A 544 4.87 -12.43 23.45
C ARG A 544 3.52 -12.46 24.14
N ALA A 545 2.93 -11.31 24.39
CA ALA A 545 1.60 -11.24 25.01
C ALA A 545 0.51 -11.91 24.12
N MET A 546 0.59 -11.81 22.80
CA MET A 546 -0.30 -12.53 21.89
C MET A 546 -0.10 -14.04 22.00
N GLU A 547 1.14 -14.52 22.02
CA GLU A 547 1.49 -15.94 22.13
C GLU A 547 1.07 -16.53 23.47
N ASP A 548 1.18 -15.76 24.55
CA ASP A 548 0.82 -16.19 25.92
C ASP A 548 -0.71 -16.22 26.14
N ASN A 549 -1.47 -15.35 25.48
CA ASN A 549 -2.90 -15.18 25.75
C ASN A 549 -3.84 -15.75 24.69
N ILE A 550 -3.39 -15.96 23.45
CA ILE A 550 -4.22 -16.53 22.37
C ILE A 550 -3.84 -17.99 22.15
N LYS A 551 -4.74 -18.88 22.53
CA LYS A 551 -4.52 -20.32 22.35
C LYS A 551 -4.34 -20.64 20.87
N ASN A 552 -3.28 -21.38 20.56
CA ASN A 552 -2.98 -21.77 19.18
C ASN A 552 -2.96 -20.57 18.19
N LEU A 553 -2.27 -19.47 18.57
CA LEU A 553 -2.22 -18.24 17.79
C LEU A 553 -2.00 -18.48 16.27
N TYR A 554 -1.15 -19.42 15.89
CA TYR A 554 -0.78 -19.69 14.51
C TYR A 554 -1.72 -20.71 13.83
N THR A 555 -3.03 -20.50 13.97
CA THR A 555 -4.12 -21.24 13.32
C THR A 555 -5.13 -20.24 12.75
N PRO A 556 -6.09 -20.69 11.91
CA PRO A 556 -7.17 -19.79 11.46
C PRO A 556 -7.93 -19.13 12.62
N GLU A 557 -8.23 -19.94 13.66
CA GLU A 557 -8.92 -19.48 14.87
C GLU A 557 -8.10 -18.45 15.65
N GLY A 558 -6.81 -18.70 15.83
CA GLY A 558 -5.90 -17.80 16.55
C GLY A 558 -5.71 -16.48 15.81
N PHE A 559 -5.49 -16.50 14.50
CA PHE A 559 -5.36 -15.28 13.69
C PHE A 559 -6.67 -14.48 13.61
N TYR A 560 -7.79 -15.16 13.52
CA TYR A 560 -9.11 -14.54 13.62
C TYR A 560 -9.30 -13.85 14.98
N THR A 561 -9.05 -14.57 16.07
CA THR A 561 -9.15 -14.03 17.44
C THR A 561 -8.23 -12.83 17.63
N ALA A 562 -6.98 -12.90 17.14
CA ALA A 562 -6.03 -11.79 17.21
C ALA A 562 -6.56 -10.53 16.51
N PHE A 563 -7.16 -10.68 15.32
CA PHE A 563 -7.72 -9.55 14.59
C PHE A 563 -8.95 -8.99 15.27
N VAL A 564 -9.93 -9.85 15.60
CA VAL A 564 -11.22 -9.45 16.18
C VAL A 564 -11.06 -8.85 17.57
N ALA A 565 -10.10 -9.35 18.40
CA ALA A 565 -9.79 -8.77 19.71
C ALA A 565 -9.01 -7.44 19.66
N GLY A 566 -8.63 -6.97 18.45
CA GLY A 566 -7.99 -5.67 18.26
C GLY A 566 -6.46 -5.65 18.44
N TRP A 567 -5.78 -6.81 18.42
CA TRP A 567 -4.31 -6.85 18.50
C TRP A 567 -3.62 -6.23 17.30
N LEU A 568 -4.33 -6.21 16.14
CA LEU A 568 -3.89 -5.63 14.89
C LEU A 568 -4.81 -4.44 14.53
N PRO A 569 -4.60 -3.25 15.12
CA PRO A 569 -5.39 -2.05 14.89
C PRO A 569 -5.55 -1.67 13.43
N VAL A 570 -6.77 -1.38 13.01
CA VAL A 570 -7.14 -0.90 11.68
C VAL A 570 -8.27 0.14 11.79
N PRO A 571 -8.01 1.33 12.35
CA PRO A 571 -9.05 2.34 12.61
C PRO A 571 -9.83 2.77 11.36
N GLU A 572 -9.23 2.66 10.19
CA GLU A 572 -9.81 3.05 8.89
C GLU A 572 -10.40 1.86 8.12
N LEU A 573 -10.73 0.77 8.80
CA LEU A 573 -11.37 -0.38 8.16
C LEU A 573 -12.81 -0.02 7.71
N TRP A 574 -13.15 -0.33 6.48
CA TRP A 574 -14.41 0.09 5.86
C TRP A 574 -15.67 -0.57 6.40
N THR A 575 -15.56 -1.81 6.84
CA THR A 575 -16.73 -2.56 7.30
C THR A 575 -17.40 -1.89 8.50
N THR A 576 -18.72 -1.89 8.49
CA THR A 576 -19.55 -1.44 9.62
C THR A 576 -19.95 -2.60 10.54
N SER A 577 -19.45 -3.81 10.29
CA SER A 577 -19.76 -4.99 11.08
C SER A 577 -19.28 -4.84 12.52
N GLU A 578 -20.17 -5.10 13.48
CA GLU A 578 -19.88 -5.13 14.92
C GLU A 578 -18.83 -6.19 15.30
N GLU A 579 -18.65 -7.20 14.45
CA GLU A 579 -17.65 -8.24 14.61
C GLU A 579 -16.22 -7.67 14.76
N PHE A 580 -15.94 -6.58 14.03
CA PHE A 580 -14.60 -5.98 13.97
C PHE A 580 -14.45 -4.70 14.80
N LYS A 581 -15.39 -4.43 15.71
CA LYS A 581 -15.41 -3.20 16.49
C LYS A 581 -14.09 -2.97 17.26
N PHE A 582 -13.51 -4.00 17.87
CA PHE A 582 -12.28 -3.84 18.64
C PHE A 582 -11.03 -3.62 17.78
N ALA A 583 -11.02 -4.10 16.53
CA ALA A 583 -9.95 -3.81 15.59
C ALA A 583 -10.02 -2.36 15.07
N LYS A 584 -11.21 -1.76 15.06
CA LYS A 584 -11.48 -0.36 14.65
C LYS A 584 -11.40 0.63 15.80
N ASP A 585 -11.69 0.21 17.03
CA ASP A 585 -11.75 1.07 18.22
C ASP A 585 -10.35 1.52 18.69
N TRP A 586 -9.62 2.12 17.76
CA TRP A 586 -8.30 2.70 17.96
C TRP A 586 -8.21 4.05 17.24
N SER A 587 -7.32 4.90 17.75
CA SER A 587 -6.94 6.13 17.04
C SER A 587 -5.45 6.12 16.78
N THR A 588 -5.07 6.54 15.58
CA THR A 588 -3.67 6.72 15.21
C THR A 588 -3.39 8.18 14.90
N LYS A 589 -2.15 8.60 15.15
CA LYS A 589 -1.66 9.93 14.79
C LYS A 589 -0.27 9.86 14.20
N PHE A 590 0.01 10.81 13.32
CA PHE A 590 1.35 11.11 12.89
C PHE A 590 2.08 11.89 13.99
N ILE A 591 3.13 11.30 14.55
CA ILE A 591 3.93 11.92 15.61
C ILE A 591 5.41 11.78 15.24
N ASN A 592 6.10 12.90 15.04
CA ASN A 592 7.54 12.95 14.72
C ASN A 592 7.94 12.02 13.57
N GLY A 593 7.15 11.99 12.50
CA GLY A 593 7.45 11.21 11.30
C GLY A 593 6.99 9.76 11.30
N GLY A 594 6.46 9.23 12.41
CA GLY A 594 5.93 7.87 12.52
C GLY A 594 4.44 7.84 12.87
N ILE A 595 3.80 6.70 12.70
CA ILE A 595 2.39 6.49 13.04
C ILE A 595 2.27 5.78 14.38
N ARG A 596 1.54 6.41 15.32
CA ARG A 596 1.41 5.92 16.69
C ARG A 596 -0.05 5.75 17.10
N LEU A 597 -0.33 4.74 17.92
CA LEU A 597 -1.62 4.65 18.60
C LEU A 597 -1.70 5.72 19.68
N VAL A 598 -2.85 6.41 19.74
CA VAL A 598 -3.11 7.46 20.74
C VAL A 598 -4.43 7.24 21.44
N GLU A 599 -4.53 7.78 22.65
CA GLU A 599 -5.76 7.94 23.40
C GLU A 599 -5.78 9.33 24.00
N GLN A 600 -6.85 10.08 23.78
CA GLN A 600 -6.95 11.50 24.19
C GLN A 600 -5.74 12.33 23.73
N ASN A 601 -5.24 12.06 22.51
CA ASN A 601 -4.06 12.69 21.89
C ASN A 601 -2.70 12.40 22.57
N ILE A 602 -2.62 11.43 23.46
CA ILE A 602 -1.38 10.98 24.09
C ILE A 602 -1.02 9.60 23.53
N GLU A 603 0.26 9.38 23.23
CA GLU A 603 0.73 8.07 22.76
C GLU A 603 0.37 6.96 23.76
N LEU A 604 -0.24 5.89 23.25
CA LEU A 604 -0.73 4.79 24.06
C LEU A 604 0.44 3.90 24.50
N SER A 605 0.54 3.63 25.79
CA SER A 605 1.54 2.70 26.30
C SER A 605 1.29 1.26 25.84
N VAL A 606 2.37 0.49 25.66
CA VAL A 606 2.30 -0.93 25.27
C VAL A 606 1.48 -1.75 26.26
N ASP A 607 1.62 -1.49 27.58
CA ASP A 607 0.85 -2.20 28.61
C ASP A 607 -0.64 -1.96 28.48
N ARG A 608 -1.05 -0.73 28.21
CA ARG A 608 -2.46 -0.39 28.03
C ARG A 608 -3.03 -1.03 26.78
N ARG A 609 -2.26 -1.06 25.66
CA ARG A 609 -2.64 -1.80 24.45
C ARG A 609 -2.84 -3.28 24.75
N ILE A 610 -1.87 -3.93 25.39
CA ILE A 610 -1.94 -5.36 25.75
C ILE A 610 -3.16 -5.63 26.63
N ASN A 611 -3.36 -4.87 27.70
CA ASN A 611 -4.48 -5.08 28.61
C ASN A 611 -5.83 -4.93 27.91
N LYS A 612 -5.99 -3.92 27.05
CA LYS A 612 -7.21 -3.73 26.24
C LYS A 612 -7.45 -4.94 25.33
N CYS A 613 -6.43 -5.42 24.62
CA CYS A 613 -6.56 -6.56 23.72
C CYS A 613 -6.87 -7.87 24.49
N VAL A 614 -6.20 -8.12 25.61
CA VAL A 614 -6.45 -9.31 26.45
C VAL A 614 -7.89 -9.32 26.94
N SER A 615 -8.43 -8.19 27.38
CA SER A 615 -9.82 -8.10 27.84
C SER A 615 -10.85 -8.39 26.75
N ASN A 616 -10.51 -8.24 25.48
CA ASN A 616 -11.39 -8.48 24.34
C ASN A 616 -11.35 -9.93 23.81
N ILE A 617 -10.39 -10.75 24.24
CA ILE A 617 -10.25 -12.14 23.75
C ILE A 617 -11.53 -12.98 23.99
N PRO A 618 -12.18 -12.96 25.19
CA PRO A 618 -13.39 -13.74 25.42
C PRO A 618 -14.52 -13.39 24.44
N ASP A 619 -14.70 -12.12 24.11
CA ASP A 619 -15.70 -11.67 23.15
C ASP A 619 -15.37 -12.14 21.73
N ALA A 620 -14.11 -12.05 21.31
CA ALA A 620 -13.66 -12.53 20.00
C ALA A 620 -13.87 -14.05 19.84
N GLU A 621 -13.53 -14.84 20.87
CA GLU A 621 -13.78 -16.29 20.88
C GLU A 621 -15.28 -16.63 20.89
N TYR A 622 -16.09 -15.85 21.59
CA TYR A 622 -17.55 -16.01 21.59
C TYR A 622 -18.14 -15.76 20.19
N ILE A 623 -17.71 -14.69 19.51
CA ILE A 623 -18.12 -14.37 18.14
C ILE A 623 -17.73 -15.51 17.20
N LEU A 624 -16.48 -15.97 17.25
CA LEU A 624 -15.97 -17.09 16.45
C LEU A 624 -16.85 -18.34 16.62
N LYS A 625 -17.08 -18.76 17.86
CA LYS A 625 -17.89 -19.96 18.17
C LYS A 625 -19.31 -19.84 17.66
N ASN A 626 -19.96 -18.71 17.86
CA ASN A 626 -21.36 -18.53 17.49
C ASN A 626 -21.58 -18.38 15.98
N LYS A 627 -20.69 -17.69 15.30
CA LYS A 627 -20.84 -17.42 13.86
C LYS A 627 -20.44 -18.63 13.00
N TYR A 628 -19.37 -19.34 13.36
CA TYR A 628 -18.76 -20.34 12.48
C TYR A 628 -18.92 -21.80 12.97
N PHE A 629 -19.07 -22.07 14.29
CA PHE A 629 -19.14 -23.43 14.81
C PHE A 629 -20.53 -23.88 15.25
N LYS A 630 -21.42 -22.98 15.67
CA LYS A 630 -22.81 -23.38 16.04
C LYS A 630 -23.69 -23.84 14.88
N LYS A 631 -23.33 -23.54 13.63
CA LYS A 631 -24.08 -24.03 12.45
C LYS A 631 -23.88 -25.53 12.18
N ILE A 632 -22.86 -26.15 12.79
CA ILE A 632 -22.54 -27.59 12.57
C ILE A 632 -23.43 -28.51 13.40
N ILE A 633 -24.13 -27.98 14.43
CA ILE A 633 -24.97 -28.80 15.34
C ILE A 633 -26.45 -28.86 14.89
N LYS A 634 -26.80 -28.24 13.78
CA LYS A 634 -28.19 -28.20 13.23
C LYS A 634 -28.33 -28.91 11.87
N VAL A 635 -27.52 -29.95 11.59
CA VAL A 635 -27.72 -30.85 10.46
C VAL A 635 -27.88 -32.28 10.96
#